data_aa9239be79c6446a465e5c2838f87049
#
_entry.id   aa9239be79c6446a465e5c2838f87049
#
_cell.length_a   1.000
_cell.length_b   1.000
_cell.length_c   1.000
_cell.angle_alpha   90.00
_cell.angle_beta   90.00
_cell.angle_gamma   90.00
#
_symmetry.space_group_name_H-M   'P 1'
#
loop_
_entity.id
_entity.type
_entity.pdbx_description
1 polymer ?
#
loop_
_entity_poly.entity_id
_entity_poly.type
_entity_poly.pdbx_seq_one_letter_code
_entity_poly.pdbx_strand_id
1 'polypeptide(L)'
;MGKNDFKRNECIKALNRLGFKIKNKRRGPHDKFTAPEKYLENKQPHQPPFIMVPKARKIHCQLEILKELWALGGDKLVEEFLKLI
;
A
#
# COMPACT_ATOMS: atom_id res chain seq x y z
N MET A 1 -15.01 -14.44 4.61
CA MET A 1 -13.96 -13.83 3.84
C MET A 1 -13.24 -12.76 4.65
N GLY A 2 -11.96 -12.91 4.83
CA GLY A 2 -11.20 -11.96 5.63
C GLY A 2 -10.97 -10.65 4.92
N LYS A 3 -11.05 -9.54 5.65
CA LYS A 3 -10.77 -8.20 5.07
C LYS A 3 -9.32 -8.04 4.63
N ASN A 4 -8.46 -8.95 5.08
CA ASN A 4 -7.03 -8.91 4.75
C ASN A 4 -6.68 -9.78 3.54
N ASP A 5 -7.69 -10.32 2.88
CA ASP A 5 -7.49 -11.25 1.77
C ASP A 5 -7.78 -10.54 0.44
N PHE A 6 -6.74 -9.93 -0.11
CA PHE A 6 -6.85 -9.23 -1.39
C PHE A 6 -5.73 -9.65 -2.32
N LYS A 7 -5.98 -9.54 -3.62
CA LYS A 7 -5.02 -9.89 -4.65
C LYS A 7 -4.19 -8.67 -5.04
N ARG A 8 -3.06 -8.94 -5.72
CA ARG A 8 -2.16 -7.88 -6.17
C ARG A 8 -2.89 -6.82 -7.01
N ASN A 9 -3.72 -7.26 -7.95
CA ASN A 9 -4.45 -6.33 -8.81
C ASN A 9 -5.38 -5.42 -8.02
N GLU A 10 -6.06 -6.00 -7.05
CA GLU A 10 -6.95 -5.23 -6.19
C GLU A 10 -6.17 -4.22 -5.36
N CYS A 11 -5.02 -4.65 -4.84
CA CYS A 11 -4.14 -3.79 -4.07
C CYS A 11 -3.67 -2.59 -4.90
N ILE A 12 -3.19 -2.84 -6.10
CA ILE A 12 -2.67 -1.79 -6.97
C ILE A 12 -3.76 -0.80 -7.36
N LYS A 13 -4.93 -1.31 -7.69
CA LYS A 13 -6.06 -0.43 -8.03
C LYS A 13 -6.43 0.48 -6.86
N ALA A 14 -6.49 -0.10 -5.65
CA ALA A 14 -6.81 0.67 -4.46
C ALA A 14 -5.75 1.73 -4.19
N LEU A 15 -4.47 1.36 -4.29
CA LEU A 15 -3.38 2.31 -4.09
C LEU A 15 -3.45 3.47 -5.08
N ASN A 16 -3.71 3.17 -6.35
CA ASN A 16 -3.82 4.20 -7.37
C ASN A 16 -4.98 5.16 -7.07
N ARG A 17 -6.10 4.64 -6.62
CA ARG A 17 -7.25 5.46 -6.26
C ARG A 17 -6.98 6.35 -5.06
N LEU A 18 -6.12 5.89 -4.16
CA LEU A 18 -5.74 6.67 -2.99
C LEU A 18 -4.66 7.72 -3.29
N GLY A 19 -4.17 7.75 -4.52
CA GLY A 19 -3.17 8.72 -4.92
C GLY A 19 -1.75 8.23 -4.85
N PHE A 20 -1.54 6.96 -4.54
CA PHE A 20 -0.21 6.36 -4.58
C PHE A 20 0.19 6.17 -6.04
N LYS A 21 1.47 6.39 -6.32
CA LYS A 21 1.99 6.25 -7.68
C LYS A 21 3.21 5.35 -7.70
N ILE A 22 3.26 4.49 -8.71
CA ILE A 22 4.44 3.65 -8.89
C ILE A 22 5.61 4.54 -9.28
N LYS A 23 6.72 4.34 -8.60
CA LYS A 23 7.93 5.11 -8.87
C LYS A 23 8.86 4.26 -9.71
N ASN A 24 9.05 4.64 -10.96
CA ASN A 24 9.92 3.96 -11.91
C ASN A 24 9.83 2.44 -11.84
N LYS A 25 9.55 1.79 -12.95
CA LYS A 25 9.55 0.33 -13.01
C LYS A 25 10.95 -0.17 -12.67
N ARG A 26 11.09 -0.76 -11.52
CA ARG A 26 12.37 -1.26 -11.04
C ARG A 26 12.52 -2.73 -11.38
N ARG A 27 13.76 -3.15 -11.58
CA ARG A 27 14.06 -4.56 -11.61
C ARG A 27 14.06 -5.04 -10.17
N GLY A 28 13.63 -6.25 -9.96
CA GLY A 28 13.57 -6.81 -8.62
C GLY A 28 12.17 -7.29 -8.29
N PRO A 29 12.02 -7.92 -7.13
CA PRO A 29 10.77 -8.63 -6.78
C PRO A 29 9.64 -7.72 -6.31
N HIS A 30 9.87 -6.41 -6.14
CA HIS A 30 8.86 -5.50 -5.59
C HIS A 30 8.78 -4.21 -6.40
N ASP A 31 7.56 -3.67 -6.48
CA ASP A 31 7.31 -2.34 -7.03
C ASP A 31 7.12 -1.36 -5.87
N LYS A 32 7.68 -0.17 -6.02
CA LYS A 32 7.57 0.87 -5.01
C LYS A 32 6.44 1.83 -5.38
N PHE A 33 5.47 2.00 -4.47
CA PHE A 33 4.37 2.93 -4.64
C PHE A 33 4.54 4.08 -3.65
N THR A 34 4.81 5.28 -4.17
CA THR A 34 5.02 6.45 -3.32
C THR A 34 3.69 6.99 -2.83
N ALA A 35 3.66 7.37 -1.55
CA ALA A 35 2.47 7.91 -0.93
C ALA A 35 2.27 9.38 -1.31
N PRO A 36 1.00 9.84 -1.44
CA PRO A 36 0.74 11.26 -1.62
C PRO A 36 1.14 12.04 -0.37
N GLU A 37 1.48 13.31 -0.54
CA GLU A 37 1.98 14.15 0.55
C GLU A 37 1.05 14.20 1.76
N LYS A 38 -0.24 14.14 1.54
CA LYS A 38 -1.22 14.21 2.64
C LYS A 38 -1.04 13.10 3.66
N TYR A 39 -0.41 11.98 3.29
CA TYR A 39 -0.15 10.89 4.21
C TYR A 39 1.24 10.96 4.83
N LEU A 40 2.06 11.93 4.44
CA LEU A 40 3.43 12.04 4.95
C LEU A 40 3.51 12.89 6.21
N GLU A 41 2.53 13.73 6.46
CA GLU A 41 2.54 14.64 7.59
C GLU A 41 2.51 13.91 8.93
N ASN A 42 1.72 12.86 9.01
CA ASN A 42 1.51 12.11 10.26
C ASN A 42 2.05 10.69 10.21
N LYS A 43 2.92 10.39 9.25
CA LYS A 43 3.46 9.06 9.17
C LYS A 43 4.37 8.75 10.34
N GLN A 44 4.47 7.48 10.69
CA GLN A 44 5.39 7.05 11.73
C GLN A 44 6.84 7.31 11.30
N PRO A 45 7.71 7.73 12.22
CA PRO A 45 9.08 8.10 11.87
C PRO A 45 9.88 7.00 11.18
N HIS A 46 9.63 5.75 11.52
CA HIS A 46 10.35 4.62 10.94
C HIS A 46 9.78 4.16 9.59
N GLN A 47 8.62 4.67 9.19
CA GLN A 47 7.99 4.25 7.95
C GLN A 47 8.50 5.08 6.78
N PRO A 48 9.02 4.43 5.72
CA PRO A 48 9.37 5.16 4.50
C PRO A 48 8.13 5.76 3.84
N PRO A 49 8.29 6.78 3.01
CA PRO A 49 7.16 7.44 2.35
C PRO A 49 6.63 6.65 1.15
N PHE A 50 6.63 5.33 1.22
CA PHE A 50 6.19 4.48 0.13
C PHE A 50 5.80 3.11 0.66
N ILE A 51 5.13 2.34 -0.21
CA ILE A 51 4.75 0.98 0.09
C ILE A 51 5.36 0.08 -0.97
N MET A 52 5.92 -1.05 -0.55
CA MET A 52 6.49 -2.04 -1.46
C MET A 52 5.45 -3.12 -1.73
N VAL A 53 5.16 -3.37 -2.99
CA VAL A 53 4.20 -4.40 -3.38
C VAL A 53 4.92 -5.46 -4.21
N PRO A 54 4.84 -6.74 -3.82
CA PRO A 54 5.48 -7.80 -4.58
C PRO A 54 4.97 -7.86 -6.01
N LYS A 55 5.84 -8.20 -6.94
CA LYS A 55 5.45 -8.37 -8.34
C LYS A 55 4.75 -9.69 -8.60
N ALA A 56 4.83 -10.61 -7.66
CA ALA A 56 4.19 -11.91 -7.80
C ALA A 56 2.67 -11.78 -7.95
N ARG A 57 2.09 -12.66 -8.76
CA ARG A 57 0.65 -12.65 -9.01
C ARG A 57 -0.14 -12.82 -7.73
N LYS A 58 0.31 -13.72 -6.85
CA LYS A 58 -0.27 -13.91 -5.53
C LYS A 58 0.63 -13.25 -4.50
N ILE A 59 0.04 -12.46 -3.63
CA ILE A 59 0.79 -11.86 -2.54
C ILE A 59 0.41 -12.52 -1.23
N HIS A 60 1.39 -12.70 -0.37
CA HIS A 60 1.19 -13.32 0.94
C HIS A 60 1.53 -12.34 2.07
N CYS A 61 1.72 -11.09 1.71
CA CYS A 61 2.11 -10.06 2.67
C CYS A 61 1.03 -9.01 2.89
N GLN A 62 -0.25 -9.45 2.84
CA GLN A 62 -1.35 -8.52 3.02
C GLN A 62 -1.24 -7.77 4.34
N LEU A 63 -0.91 -8.48 5.42
CA LEU A 63 -0.79 -7.84 6.73
C LEU A 63 0.32 -6.80 6.77
N GLU A 64 1.45 -7.08 6.11
CA GLU A 64 2.55 -6.13 6.04
C GLU A 64 2.15 -4.88 5.28
N ILE A 65 1.41 -5.05 4.18
CA ILE A 65 0.91 -3.91 3.41
C ILE A 65 -0.03 -3.07 4.26
N LEU A 66 -0.93 -3.71 4.99
CA LEU A 66 -1.86 -2.99 5.86
C LEU A 66 -1.12 -2.27 7.00
N LYS A 67 -0.07 -2.86 7.54
CA LYS A 67 0.75 -2.22 8.56
C LYS A 67 1.45 -0.98 8.01
N GLU A 68 1.96 -1.07 6.79
CA GLU A 68 2.60 0.09 6.14
C GLU A 68 1.58 1.20 5.89
N LEU A 69 0.39 0.85 5.43
CA LEU A 69 -0.68 1.83 5.24
C LEU A 69 -1.06 2.49 6.56
N TRP A 70 -1.18 1.72 7.62
CA TRP A 70 -1.46 2.25 8.94
C TRP A 70 -0.35 3.21 9.40
N ALA A 71 0.90 2.84 9.18
CA ALA A 71 2.03 3.67 9.58
C ALA A 71 2.09 4.98 8.79
N LEU A 72 1.50 5.02 7.59
CA LEU A 72 1.44 6.22 6.78
C LEU A 72 0.24 7.10 7.12
N GLY A 73 -0.94 6.52 7.18
CA GLY A 73 -2.17 7.29 7.32
C GLY A 73 -3.10 6.86 8.44
N GLY A 74 -2.68 5.92 9.28
CA GLY A 74 -3.49 5.46 10.40
C GLY A 74 -4.66 4.60 9.99
N ASP A 75 -5.59 4.41 10.92
CA ASP A 75 -6.77 3.58 10.69
C ASP A 75 -7.62 4.06 9.53
N LYS A 76 -7.69 5.37 9.34
CA LYS A 76 -8.51 5.94 8.27
C LYS A 76 -8.02 5.51 6.89
N LEU A 77 -6.71 5.53 6.68
CA LEU A 77 -6.14 5.10 5.41
C LEU A 77 -6.39 3.62 5.18
N VAL A 78 -6.22 2.80 6.21
CA VAL A 78 -6.50 1.37 6.12
C VAL A 78 -7.97 1.13 5.75
N GLU A 79 -8.89 1.83 6.40
CA GLU A 79 -10.32 1.70 6.09
C GLU A 79 -10.60 2.09 4.64
N GLU A 80 -10.07 3.20 4.18
CA GLU A 80 -10.29 3.64 2.80
C GLU A 80 -9.75 2.63 1.80
N PHE A 81 -8.56 2.10 2.08
CA PHE A 81 -7.97 1.07 1.25
C PHE A 81 -8.87 -0.16 1.16
N LEU A 82 -9.33 -0.65 2.29
CA LEU A 82 -10.17 -1.84 2.34
C LEU A 82 -11.52 -1.65 1.64
N LYS A 83 -12.03 -0.44 1.61
CA LYS A 83 -13.26 -0.14 0.87
C LYS A 83 -13.08 -0.19 -0.63
N LEU A 84 -11.88 -0.06 -1.11
CA LEU A 84 -11.58 -0.03 -2.54
C LEU A 84 -11.24 -1.40 -3.13
N ILE A 85 -11.14 -2.41 -2.31
CA ILE A 85 -10.86 -3.76 -2.79
C ILE A 85 -12.05 -4.70 -2.69
#